data_fc6b3d6efa3c279b3431e53e0287355c
#
_entry.id   fc6b3d6efa3c279b3431e53e0287355c
#
_cell.length_a   1.000
_cell.length_b   1.000
_cell.length_c   1.000
_cell.angle_alpha   90.00
_cell.angle_beta   90.00
_cell.angle_gamma   90.00
#
_symmetry.space_group_name_H-M   'P 1'
#
loop_
_entity.id
_entity.type
_entity.pdbx_description
1 polymer ?
#
loop_
_entity_poly.entity_id
_entity_poly.type
_entity_poly.pdbx_seq_one_letter_code
_entity_poly.pdbx_strand_id
1 'polypeptide(L)'
;MRLFWLNRVLLFSIAVVLLSFVPPRKKKQRLLQKPPVAQPVKYKVKDSVVNPYYIIIDKSDYELKVYDDEGWYATYPIVFGGKDLSDKMREGDKRTPEGNFKVILKKIHPQWGPELLLNYPNDESYVRFNERKAKGLIPKNSKIGGGIAVHATRPEEEWTVDNYYNWTDGCVSVKYTEMKDLYSYIPVGTLVTIKP
;
A
#
# COMPACT_ATOMS: atom_id res chain seq x y z
N MET A 1 69.93 23.56 -55.56
CA MET A 1 69.49 22.97 -56.86
C MET A 1 68.58 21.78 -56.60
N ARG A 2 67.36 21.83 -57.16
CA ARG A 2 66.30 20.80 -57.23
C ARG A 2 65.51 20.46 -55.96
N LEU A 3 64.34 21.04 -55.90
CA LEU A 3 63.06 20.70 -55.42
C LEU A 3 62.72 19.23 -55.61
N PHE A 4 62.20 18.57 -54.54
CA PHE A 4 61.29 17.44 -54.68
C PHE A 4 60.07 17.72 -53.78
N TRP A 5 58.97 17.97 -54.46
CA TRP A 5 57.62 17.93 -53.90
C TRP A 5 57.22 16.51 -53.64
N LEU A 6 56.83 16.21 -52.41
CA LEU A 6 56.07 14.98 -52.13
C LEU A 6 54.66 15.38 -51.65
N ASN A 7 53.73 15.17 -52.57
CA ASN A 7 52.31 15.20 -52.31
C ASN A 7 51.98 14.17 -51.25
N ARG A 8 51.52 14.61 -50.07
CA ARG A 8 50.81 13.78 -49.12
C ARG A 8 49.31 13.98 -49.35
N VAL A 9 48.70 13.01 -50.00
CA VAL A 9 47.28 12.87 -50.10
C VAL A 9 46.76 12.46 -48.71
N LEU A 10 46.11 13.41 -48.02
CA LEU A 10 45.39 13.15 -46.77
C LEU A 10 44.08 12.46 -47.13
N LEU A 11 43.98 11.15 -46.93
CA LEU A 11 42.74 10.39 -46.98
C LEU A 11 41.95 10.74 -45.69
N PHE A 12 40.99 11.62 -45.78
CA PHE A 12 39.99 11.78 -44.73
C PHE A 12 39.01 10.60 -44.76
N SER A 13 39.22 9.67 -43.85
CA SER A 13 38.26 8.63 -43.55
C SER A 13 37.07 9.27 -42.86
N ILE A 14 35.99 9.48 -43.58
CA ILE A 14 34.69 9.87 -42.99
C ILE A 14 34.11 8.63 -42.29
N ALA A 15 34.33 8.56 -40.99
CA ALA A 15 33.60 7.63 -40.13
C ALA A 15 32.16 8.10 -40.02
N VAL A 16 31.28 7.51 -40.82
CA VAL A 16 29.81 7.72 -40.65
C VAL A 16 29.43 7.01 -39.35
N VAL A 17 29.32 7.78 -38.27
CA VAL A 17 28.69 7.33 -37.04
C VAL A 17 27.20 7.24 -37.29
N LEU A 18 26.71 6.05 -37.60
CA LEU A 18 25.28 5.75 -37.57
C LEU A 18 24.83 5.81 -36.10
N LEU A 19 24.42 7.00 -35.67
CA LEU A 19 23.62 7.16 -34.47
C LEU A 19 22.30 6.42 -34.69
N SER A 20 22.26 5.16 -34.22
CA SER A 20 21.00 4.43 -34.09
C SER A 20 20.11 5.19 -33.12
N PHE A 21 19.17 5.96 -33.69
CA PHE A 21 18.12 6.63 -32.96
C PHE A 21 17.23 5.53 -32.37
N VAL A 22 17.50 5.11 -31.14
CA VAL A 22 16.59 4.29 -30.35
C VAL A 22 15.50 5.25 -29.90
N PRO A 23 14.28 5.16 -30.43
CA PRO A 23 13.21 6.02 -29.95
C PRO A 23 12.98 5.73 -28.47
N PRO A 24 12.75 6.75 -27.63
CA PRO A 24 12.47 6.54 -26.23
C PRO A 24 11.27 5.60 -26.11
N ARG A 25 11.46 4.46 -25.46
CA ARG A 25 10.35 3.58 -25.09
C ARG A 25 9.32 4.44 -24.39
N LYS A 26 8.21 4.72 -25.07
CA LYS A 26 7.02 5.30 -24.43
C LYS A 26 6.69 4.36 -23.26
N LYS A 27 7.03 4.75 -22.02
CA LYS A 27 6.42 4.15 -20.85
C LYS A 27 4.93 4.20 -21.12
N LYS A 28 4.31 3.02 -21.31
CA LYS A 28 2.85 2.93 -21.25
C LYS A 28 2.50 3.52 -19.89
N GLN A 29 2.11 4.79 -19.84
CA GLN A 29 1.34 5.30 -18.73
C GLN A 29 0.13 4.36 -18.68
N ARG A 30 0.16 3.44 -17.74
CA ARG A 30 -1.03 2.74 -17.32
C ARG A 30 -1.91 3.87 -16.82
N LEU A 31 -2.81 4.33 -17.69
CA LEU A 31 -3.90 5.21 -17.30
C LEU A 31 -4.53 4.46 -16.12
N LEU A 32 -4.26 4.95 -14.91
CA LEU A 32 -5.01 4.57 -13.73
C LEU A 32 -6.45 4.92 -14.06
N GLN A 33 -7.18 3.95 -14.61
CA GLN A 33 -8.62 4.07 -14.70
C GLN A 33 -9.05 4.28 -13.26
N LYS A 34 -9.51 5.50 -12.98
CA LYS A 34 -10.11 5.82 -11.68
C LYS A 34 -11.07 4.68 -11.38
N PRO A 35 -10.86 3.92 -10.27
CA PRO A 35 -11.80 2.84 -9.97
C PRO A 35 -13.20 3.42 -9.99
N PRO A 36 -14.19 2.71 -10.51
CA PRO A 36 -15.55 3.21 -10.55
C PRO A 36 -15.93 3.65 -9.14
N VAL A 37 -16.36 4.89 -9.01
CA VAL A 37 -16.90 5.41 -7.74
C VAL A 37 -18.00 4.44 -7.34
N ALA A 38 -17.82 3.78 -6.20
CA ALA A 38 -18.79 2.81 -5.71
C ALA A 38 -20.17 3.47 -5.67
N GLN A 39 -21.11 3.00 -6.49
CA GLN A 39 -22.48 3.49 -6.48
C GLN A 39 -23.09 3.09 -5.13
N PRO A 40 -23.78 3.99 -4.42
CA PRO A 40 -24.42 3.63 -3.16
C PRO A 40 -25.47 2.56 -3.41
N VAL A 41 -25.17 1.34 -3.02
CA VAL A 41 -26.12 0.22 -3.11
C VAL A 41 -27.15 0.37 -2.00
N LYS A 42 -28.44 0.49 -2.35
CA LYS A 42 -29.53 0.50 -1.38
C LYS A 42 -29.70 -0.93 -0.83
N TYR A 43 -29.21 -1.17 0.39
CA TYR A 43 -29.40 -2.44 1.07
C TYR A 43 -30.83 -2.61 1.57
N LYS A 44 -31.42 -3.77 1.30
CA LYS A 44 -32.54 -4.30 2.08
C LYS A 44 -31.97 -4.87 3.37
N VAL A 45 -32.24 -4.23 4.50
CA VAL A 45 -31.90 -4.78 5.83
C VAL A 45 -32.63 -6.11 5.98
N LYS A 46 -31.89 -7.21 5.96
CA LYS A 46 -32.40 -8.53 6.25
C LYS A 46 -32.24 -8.75 7.75
N ASP A 47 -33.31 -9.10 8.44
CA ASP A 47 -33.34 -9.36 9.88
C ASP A 47 -32.44 -10.58 10.22
N SER A 48 -31.28 -10.33 10.58
CA SER A 48 -30.17 -11.02 11.27
C SER A 48 -28.88 -10.47 10.68
N VAL A 49 -28.17 -9.64 11.45
CA VAL A 49 -26.97 -8.95 10.97
C VAL A 49 -25.82 -9.97 10.91
N VAL A 50 -25.83 -10.83 9.90
CA VAL A 50 -24.60 -11.49 9.46
C VAL A 50 -23.81 -10.42 8.75
N ASN A 51 -22.62 -10.09 9.27
CA ASN A 51 -21.72 -9.18 8.60
C ASN A 51 -21.28 -9.80 7.27
N PRO A 52 -21.72 -9.29 6.11
CA PRO A 52 -21.39 -9.91 4.83
C PRO A 52 -19.99 -9.55 4.36
N TYR A 53 -19.35 -8.54 5.01
CA TYR A 53 -18.10 -7.98 4.52
C TYR A 53 -16.86 -8.66 5.08
N TYR A 54 -15.85 -8.79 4.22
CA TYR A 54 -14.47 -9.01 4.62
C TYR A 54 -13.52 -8.14 3.77
N ILE A 55 -12.35 -7.87 4.30
CA ILE A 55 -11.35 -6.99 3.70
C ILE A 55 -10.08 -7.78 3.40
N ILE A 56 -9.52 -7.57 2.21
CA ILE A 56 -8.17 -8.01 1.85
C ILE A 56 -7.33 -6.76 1.59
N ILE A 57 -6.23 -6.64 2.32
CA ILE A 57 -5.23 -5.61 2.11
C ILE A 57 -4.02 -6.27 1.45
N ASP A 58 -3.73 -5.85 0.21
CA ASP A 58 -2.59 -6.29 -0.58
C ASP A 58 -1.53 -5.18 -0.54
N LYS A 59 -0.42 -5.45 0.14
CA LYS A 59 0.64 -4.45 0.29
C LYS A 59 1.42 -4.25 -1.00
N SER A 60 1.61 -5.31 -1.80
CA SER A 60 2.34 -5.23 -3.06
C SER A 60 1.58 -4.43 -4.12
N ASP A 61 0.25 -4.51 -4.11
CA ASP A 61 -0.61 -3.78 -5.04
C ASP A 61 -1.00 -2.39 -4.52
N TYR A 62 -0.74 -2.09 -3.25
CA TYR A 62 -1.20 -0.86 -2.58
C TYR A 62 -2.72 -0.72 -2.63
N GLU A 63 -3.45 -1.81 -2.39
CA GLU A 63 -4.90 -1.85 -2.49
C GLU A 63 -5.54 -2.48 -1.24
N LEU A 64 -6.66 -1.89 -0.82
CA LEU A 64 -7.61 -2.46 0.11
C LEU A 64 -8.86 -2.84 -0.69
N LYS A 65 -9.16 -4.14 -0.74
CA LYS A 65 -10.33 -4.68 -1.43
C LYS A 65 -11.37 -5.12 -0.40
N VAL A 66 -12.60 -4.71 -0.61
CA VAL A 66 -13.76 -5.15 0.17
C VAL A 66 -14.53 -6.16 -0.66
N TYR A 67 -14.95 -7.22 -0.02
CA TYR A 67 -15.82 -8.26 -0.58
C TYR A 67 -17.03 -8.45 0.30
N ASP A 68 -18.12 -8.91 -0.27
CA ASP A 68 -19.31 -9.39 0.41
C ASP A 68 -19.65 -10.80 -0.04
N ASP A 69 -20.84 -11.30 0.29
CA ASP A 69 -21.31 -12.63 -0.09
C ASP A 69 -21.64 -12.78 -1.59
N GLU A 70 -21.73 -11.70 -2.33
CA GLU A 70 -21.89 -11.66 -3.79
C GLU A 70 -20.54 -11.59 -4.52
N GLY A 71 -19.44 -11.27 -3.83
CA GLY A 71 -18.08 -11.17 -4.35
C GLY A 71 -17.40 -9.85 -4.09
N TRP A 72 -16.61 -9.35 -5.07
CA TRP A 72 -15.92 -8.07 -4.96
C TRP A 72 -16.91 -6.90 -4.91
N TYR A 73 -16.72 -6.03 -3.91
CA TYR A 73 -17.59 -4.87 -3.66
C TYR A 73 -16.90 -3.54 -4.01
N ALA A 74 -15.70 -3.30 -3.46
CA ALA A 74 -14.98 -2.04 -3.64
C ALA A 74 -13.46 -2.23 -3.54
N THR A 75 -12.69 -1.31 -4.15
CA THR A 75 -11.24 -1.21 -4.00
C THR A 75 -10.85 0.22 -3.68
N TYR A 76 -9.96 0.38 -2.69
CA TYR A 76 -9.42 1.66 -2.25
C TYR A 76 -7.89 1.63 -2.35
N PRO A 77 -7.26 2.65 -2.96
CA PRO A 77 -5.82 2.79 -2.91
C PRO A 77 -5.38 3.13 -1.47
N ILE A 78 -4.25 2.59 -1.07
CA ILE A 78 -3.74 2.72 0.30
C ILE A 78 -2.26 3.04 0.32
N VAL A 79 -1.80 3.54 1.47
CA VAL A 79 -0.39 3.62 1.85
C VAL A 79 -0.21 3.11 3.28
N PHE A 80 1.04 2.89 3.67
CA PHE A 80 1.36 2.25 4.96
C PHE A 80 2.41 3.02 5.73
N GLY A 81 3.14 2.28 6.60
CA GLY A 81 4.27 2.76 7.35
C GLY A 81 5.53 2.94 6.52
N GLY A 82 6.57 2.15 6.77
CA GLY A 82 7.83 2.27 6.04
C GLY A 82 7.79 1.77 4.59
N LYS A 83 8.90 1.99 3.87
CA LYS A 83 9.09 1.45 2.51
C LYS A 83 9.28 -0.07 2.48
N ASP A 84 9.61 -0.67 3.62
CA ASP A 84 9.79 -2.11 3.77
C ASP A 84 8.41 -2.76 3.96
N LEU A 85 7.93 -3.42 2.93
CA LEU A 85 6.62 -4.08 2.90
C LEU A 85 6.61 -5.45 3.59
N SER A 86 7.72 -5.94 4.12
CA SER A 86 7.74 -7.20 4.87
C SER A 86 6.94 -7.11 6.16
N ASP A 87 6.62 -8.28 6.75
CA ASP A 87 5.81 -8.37 7.96
C ASP A 87 6.41 -7.61 9.15
N LYS A 88 5.55 -7.00 9.95
CA LYS A 88 5.92 -6.31 11.19
C LYS A 88 6.63 -7.24 12.16
N MET A 89 7.83 -6.85 12.59
CA MET A 89 8.66 -7.64 13.50
C MET A 89 8.55 -7.16 14.96
N ARG A 90 8.45 -5.85 15.18
CA ARG A 90 8.48 -5.22 16.49
C ARG A 90 7.94 -3.79 16.47
N GLU A 91 7.72 -3.22 17.62
CA GLU A 91 7.41 -1.80 17.79
C GLU A 91 8.52 -0.92 17.19
N GLY A 92 8.12 0.17 16.51
CA GLY A 92 9.02 1.15 15.92
C GLY A 92 9.69 0.75 14.61
N ASP A 93 9.40 -0.44 14.04
CA ASP A 93 9.93 -0.86 12.72
C ASP A 93 9.18 -0.26 11.53
N LYS A 94 8.09 0.45 11.80
CA LYS A 94 7.20 1.09 10.82
C LYS A 94 6.56 0.16 9.79
N ARG A 95 6.67 -1.16 9.98
CA ARG A 95 6.06 -2.14 9.10
C ARG A 95 4.60 -2.37 9.44
N THR A 96 3.81 -2.68 8.43
CA THR A 96 2.42 -3.11 8.58
C THR A 96 2.39 -4.62 8.80
N PRO A 97 1.69 -5.12 9.83
CA PRO A 97 1.65 -6.55 10.10
C PRO A 97 0.90 -7.31 9.01
N GLU A 98 1.32 -8.54 8.77
CA GLU A 98 0.62 -9.52 7.94
C GLU A 98 -0.17 -10.50 8.80
N GLY A 99 -1.24 -11.06 8.23
CA GLY A 99 -2.07 -12.07 8.87
C GLY A 99 -3.56 -11.72 8.88
N ASN A 100 -4.30 -12.43 9.74
CA ASN A 100 -5.74 -12.30 9.84
C ASN A 100 -6.12 -11.53 11.10
N PHE A 101 -6.91 -10.49 10.91
CA PHE A 101 -7.35 -9.58 11.95
C PHE A 101 -8.86 -9.40 11.92
N LYS A 102 -9.36 -8.63 12.89
CA LYS A 102 -10.76 -8.18 12.96
C LYS A 102 -10.82 -6.71 13.30
N VAL A 103 -11.77 -6.00 12.75
CA VAL A 103 -12.15 -4.67 13.21
C VAL A 103 -12.76 -4.80 14.60
N ILE A 104 -12.15 -4.20 15.62
CA ILE A 104 -12.62 -4.26 17.02
C ILE A 104 -13.25 -2.96 17.49
N LEU A 105 -12.98 -1.86 16.82
CA LEU A 105 -13.51 -0.56 17.19
C LEU A 105 -13.60 0.34 15.95
N LYS A 106 -14.67 1.12 15.89
CA LYS A 106 -14.83 2.25 14.97
C LYS A 106 -14.80 3.54 15.77
N LYS A 107 -13.97 4.48 15.41
CA LYS A 107 -13.91 5.79 16.09
C LYS A 107 -13.55 6.90 15.11
N ILE A 108 -13.77 8.14 15.55
CA ILE A 108 -13.29 9.33 14.87
C ILE A 108 -12.05 9.82 15.62
N HIS A 109 -10.90 9.71 14.99
CA HIS A 109 -9.66 10.21 15.55
C HIS A 109 -9.55 11.73 15.37
N PRO A 110 -9.07 12.48 16.39
CA PRO A 110 -9.02 13.95 16.30
C PRO A 110 -8.18 14.50 15.14
N GLN A 111 -7.14 13.77 14.73
CA GLN A 111 -6.21 14.21 13.67
C GLN A 111 -6.56 13.62 12.28
N TRP A 112 -6.95 12.34 12.24
CA TRP A 112 -7.11 11.59 10.98
C TRP A 112 -8.58 11.40 10.59
N GLY A 113 -9.54 11.68 11.47
CA GLY A 113 -10.96 11.41 11.22
C GLY A 113 -11.32 9.92 11.36
N PRO A 114 -12.09 9.32 10.44
CA PRO A 114 -12.57 7.95 10.56
C PRO A 114 -11.44 6.92 10.67
N GLU A 115 -11.63 5.95 11.56
CA GLU A 115 -10.64 4.91 11.86
C GLU A 115 -11.33 3.59 12.22
N LEU A 116 -10.81 2.48 11.67
CA LEU A 116 -11.16 1.09 11.98
C LEU A 116 -9.97 0.45 12.71
N LEU A 117 -10.06 0.31 14.02
CA LEU A 117 -9.00 -0.31 14.82
C LEU A 117 -9.02 -1.82 14.65
N LEU A 118 -7.86 -2.42 14.40
CA LEU A 118 -7.68 -3.87 14.28
C LEU A 118 -7.24 -4.50 15.61
N ASN A 119 -7.54 -5.79 15.79
CA ASN A 119 -7.11 -6.58 16.95
C ASN A 119 -5.63 -7.00 16.88
N TYR A 120 -4.75 -6.13 16.36
CA TYR A 120 -3.31 -6.36 16.44
C TYR A 120 -2.75 -5.76 17.75
N PRO A 121 -1.89 -6.52 18.50
CA PRO A 121 -1.51 -7.90 18.26
C PRO A 121 -2.59 -8.90 18.74
N ASN A 122 -2.80 -9.95 17.97
CA ASN A 122 -3.60 -11.13 18.34
C ASN A 122 -2.69 -12.30 18.74
N ASP A 123 -3.28 -13.45 19.09
CA ASP A 123 -2.52 -14.63 19.54
C ASP A 123 -1.49 -15.09 18.50
N GLU A 124 -1.86 -15.09 17.21
CA GLU A 124 -0.97 -15.45 16.11
C GLU A 124 0.21 -14.47 15.99
N SER A 125 -0.04 -13.18 16.20
CA SER A 125 1.00 -12.15 16.23
C SER A 125 1.99 -12.38 17.37
N TYR A 126 1.51 -12.76 18.55
CA TYR A 126 2.38 -13.08 19.69
C TYR A 126 3.21 -14.34 19.44
N VAL A 127 2.63 -15.38 18.84
CA VAL A 127 3.39 -16.59 18.48
C VAL A 127 4.56 -16.23 17.57
N ARG A 128 4.31 -15.55 16.46
CA ARG A 128 5.36 -15.11 15.52
C ARG A 128 6.41 -14.21 16.18
N PHE A 129 5.97 -13.28 17.02
CA PHE A 129 6.87 -12.39 17.74
C PHE A 129 7.82 -13.14 18.69
N ASN A 130 7.29 -14.10 19.47
CA ASN A 130 8.08 -14.89 20.40
C ASN A 130 9.06 -15.82 19.68
N GLU A 131 8.65 -16.41 18.55
CA GLU A 131 9.58 -17.20 17.71
C GLU A 131 10.74 -16.36 17.19
N ARG A 132 10.48 -15.13 16.74
CA ARG A 132 11.51 -14.20 16.27
C ARG A 132 12.49 -13.84 17.38
N LYS A 133 12.00 -13.64 18.61
CA LYS A 133 12.85 -13.45 19.78
C LYS A 133 13.72 -14.66 20.07
N ALA A 134 13.12 -15.86 20.06
CA ALA A 134 13.83 -17.11 20.33
C ALA A 134 14.94 -17.37 19.30
N LYS A 135 14.68 -17.03 18.02
CA LYS A 135 15.64 -17.15 16.91
C LYS A 135 16.67 -16.00 16.88
N GLY A 136 16.59 -15.02 17.77
CA GLY A 136 17.49 -13.85 17.78
C GLY A 136 17.32 -12.87 16.61
N LEU A 137 16.20 -12.94 15.90
CA LEU A 137 15.89 -12.06 14.75
C LEU A 137 15.51 -10.64 15.18
N ILE A 138 15.12 -10.46 16.43
CA ILE A 138 14.83 -9.18 17.05
C ILE A 138 15.48 -9.11 18.45
N PRO A 139 15.82 -7.90 18.94
CA PRO A 139 16.38 -7.75 20.28
C PRO A 139 15.48 -8.34 21.37
N LYS A 140 16.08 -8.95 22.40
CA LYS A 140 15.33 -9.60 23.50
C LYS A 140 14.39 -8.64 24.24
N ASN A 141 14.76 -7.37 24.35
CA ASN A 141 13.98 -6.31 25.01
C ASN A 141 12.92 -5.66 24.09
N SER A 142 12.77 -6.12 22.85
CA SER A 142 11.76 -5.58 21.93
C SER A 142 10.35 -5.77 22.48
N LYS A 143 9.49 -4.79 22.16
CA LYS A 143 8.03 -4.88 22.33
C LYS A 143 7.37 -5.21 21.01
N ILE A 144 6.21 -5.85 21.03
CA ILE A 144 5.46 -6.21 19.83
C ILE A 144 4.82 -4.97 19.19
N GLY A 145 4.43 -3.99 20.00
CA GLY A 145 3.65 -2.82 19.59
C GLY A 145 2.15 -3.13 19.47
N GLY A 146 1.38 -2.15 19.00
CA GLY A 146 -0.08 -2.25 18.87
C GLY A 146 -0.67 -1.04 18.20
N GLY A 147 -2.01 -0.91 18.25
CA GLY A 147 -2.70 0.25 17.71
C GLY A 147 -2.73 0.31 16.18
N ILE A 148 -2.66 -0.85 15.51
CA ILE A 148 -2.78 -0.91 14.04
C ILE A 148 -4.24 -0.69 13.64
N ALA A 149 -4.42 0.22 12.70
CA ALA A 149 -5.74 0.60 12.20
C ALA A 149 -5.74 0.80 10.68
N VAL A 150 -6.93 0.79 10.09
CA VAL A 150 -7.21 1.42 8.79
C VAL A 150 -7.79 2.79 9.11
N HIS A 151 -7.15 3.86 8.64
CA HIS A 151 -7.55 5.23 8.97
C HIS A 151 -7.43 6.19 7.81
N ALA A 152 -8.10 7.34 7.91
CA ALA A 152 -8.03 8.38 6.91
C ALA A 152 -6.66 9.08 6.89
N THR A 153 -6.30 9.68 5.75
CA THR A 153 -5.36 10.81 5.72
C THR A 153 -6.03 12.05 6.35
N ARG A 154 -5.30 13.13 6.56
CA ARG A 154 -5.94 14.44 6.69
C ARG A 154 -6.56 14.82 5.34
N PRO A 155 -7.62 15.64 5.30
CA PRO A 155 -8.25 16.04 4.04
C PRO A 155 -7.28 16.66 3.03
N GLU A 156 -6.32 17.47 3.51
CA GLU A 156 -5.30 18.15 2.72
C GLU A 156 -4.12 17.26 2.31
N GLU A 157 -4.05 16.04 2.85
CA GLU A 157 -2.94 15.10 2.64
C GLU A 157 -3.34 13.88 1.78
N GLU A 158 -4.49 13.89 1.11
CA GLU A 158 -4.92 12.79 0.22
C GLU A 158 -3.92 12.50 -0.90
N TRP A 159 -3.12 13.49 -1.27
CA TRP A 159 -2.02 13.36 -2.23
C TRP A 159 -0.99 12.29 -1.83
N THR A 160 -0.86 11.96 -0.54
CA THR A 160 0.05 10.92 -0.06
C THR A 160 -0.33 9.55 -0.61
N VAL A 161 -1.63 9.27 -0.71
CA VAL A 161 -2.16 8.04 -1.30
C VAL A 161 -1.99 8.06 -2.83
N ASP A 162 -2.27 9.19 -3.50
CA ASP A 162 -2.11 9.33 -4.95
C ASP A 162 -0.66 9.11 -5.41
N ASN A 163 0.32 9.44 -4.56
CA ASN A 163 1.73 9.34 -4.86
C ASN A 163 2.43 8.13 -4.19
N TYR A 164 1.69 7.21 -3.59
CA TYR A 164 2.24 6.04 -2.87
C TYR A 164 3.28 6.44 -1.80
N TYR A 165 3.02 7.55 -1.12
CA TYR A 165 3.89 8.06 -0.07
C TYR A 165 3.55 7.41 1.27
N ASN A 166 4.35 6.41 1.66
CA ASN A 166 4.21 5.73 2.95
C ASN A 166 4.66 6.64 4.10
N TRP A 167 3.77 6.90 5.06
CA TRP A 167 4.00 7.90 6.11
C TRP A 167 3.63 7.46 7.53
N THR A 168 2.89 6.33 7.68
CA THR A 168 2.42 5.88 8.99
C THR A 168 3.49 5.14 9.78
N ASP A 169 3.21 4.79 11.03
CA ASP A 169 4.07 3.94 11.86
C ASP A 169 3.71 2.44 11.78
N GLY A 170 2.94 2.05 10.76
CA GLY A 170 2.50 0.67 10.49
C GLY A 170 1.00 0.52 10.26
N CYS A 171 0.21 1.56 10.43
CA CYS A 171 -1.20 1.58 10.04
C CYS A 171 -1.37 1.60 8.52
N VAL A 172 -2.56 1.25 8.06
CA VAL A 172 -3.00 1.39 6.68
C VAL A 172 -3.75 2.70 6.53
N SER A 173 -3.32 3.56 5.62
CA SER A 173 -3.96 4.86 5.38
C SER A 173 -4.68 4.88 4.04
N VAL A 174 -5.92 5.36 4.07
CA VAL A 174 -6.83 5.55 2.93
C VAL A 174 -7.09 7.05 2.77
N LYS A 175 -7.45 7.54 1.60
CA LYS A 175 -7.88 8.92 1.43
C LYS A 175 -9.02 9.28 2.38
N TYR A 176 -9.06 10.51 2.86
CA TYR A 176 -10.10 10.96 3.79
C TYR A 176 -11.51 10.75 3.24
N THR A 177 -11.72 11.09 1.99
CA THR A 177 -13.01 10.94 1.30
C THR A 177 -13.40 9.47 1.15
N GLU A 178 -12.45 8.60 0.79
CA GLU A 178 -12.66 7.16 0.63
C GLU A 178 -12.83 6.44 1.97
N MET A 179 -12.11 6.89 3.01
CA MET A 179 -12.25 6.33 4.35
C MET A 179 -13.62 6.63 4.96
N LYS A 180 -14.22 7.78 4.67
CA LYS A 180 -15.60 8.09 5.09
C LYS A 180 -16.59 7.11 4.46
N ASP A 181 -16.39 6.75 3.19
CA ASP A 181 -17.21 5.75 2.52
C ASP A 181 -17.03 4.38 3.18
N LEU A 182 -15.80 3.88 3.28
CA LEU A 182 -15.46 2.61 3.93
C LEU A 182 -16.03 2.54 5.36
N TYR A 183 -15.85 3.59 6.13
CA TYR A 183 -16.34 3.69 7.51
C TYR A 183 -17.86 3.60 7.61
N SER A 184 -18.61 4.06 6.61
CA SER A 184 -20.06 4.11 6.63
C SER A 184 -20.71 2.73 6.70
N TYR A 185 -20.11 1.72 6.02
CA TYR A 185 -20.73 0.40 5.85
C TYR A 185 -19.96 -0.77 6.49
N ILE A 186 -18.67 -0.64 6.79
CA ILE A 186 -17.91 -1.70 7.47
C ILE A 186 -18.28 -1.78 8.95
N PRO A 187 -18.84 -2.89 9.46
CA PRO A 187 -19.16 -3.05 10.87
C PRO A 187 -17.96 -3.52 11.70
N VAL A 188 -18.07 -3.37 13.03
CA VAL A 188 -17.18 -4.08 13.98
C VAL A 188 -17.36 -5.58 13.80
N GLY A 189 -16.28 -6.34 13.90
CA GLY A 189 -16.25 -7.78 13.65
C GLY A 189 -15.83 -8.17 12.22
N THR A 190 -15.75 -7.21 11.28
CA THR A 190 -15.29 -7.48 9.92
C THR A 190 -13.90 -8.11 9.92
N LEU A 191 -13.75 -9.21 9.19
CA LEU A 191 -12.46 -9.89 9.00
C LEU A 191 -11.58 -9.05 8.06
N VAL A 192 -10.29 -8.96 8.40
CA VAL A 192 -9.29 -8.22 7.62
C VAL A 192 -8.07 -9.10 7.46
N THR A 193 -7.77 -9.49 6.23
CA THR A 193 -6.53 -10.19 5.88
C THR A 193 -5.54 -9.20 5.28
N ILE A 194 -4.35 -9.10 5.87
CA ILE A 194 -3.23 -8.30 5.35
C ILE A 194 -2.18 -9.26 4.80
N LYS A 195 -1.87 -9.14 3.53
CA LYS A 195 -0.89 -9.98 2.81
C LYS A 195 0.21 -9.13 2.15
N PRO A 196 1.33 -9.77 1.76
CA PRO A 196 2.43 -9.12 1.04
C PRO A 196 1.99 -8.39 -0.21
#